data_a82fc2df7f8ef96a6912923e4c103208
#
_entry.id   a82fc2df7f8ef96a6912923e4c103208
#
_cell.length_a   1.000
_cell.length_b   1.000
_cell.length_c   1.000
_cell.angle_alpha   90.00
_cell.angle_beta   90.00
_cell.angle_gamma   90.00
#
_symmetry.space_group_name_H-M   'P 1'
#
loop_
_entity.id
_entity.type
_entity.pdbx_description
1 polymer ?
#
loop_
_entity_poly.entity_id
_entity_poly.type
_entity_poly.pdbx_seq_one_letter_code
_entity_poly.pdbx_strand_id
1 'polypeptide(L)'
;MRHERSPPGGSVRVLVTADTFSGVWTYTRELVSGLVTQGAQVVLVSFGEIPLPNQTTWMQGLHGLEYHPTAFRLDWMQEGEQDFHSAQDYLCAVVHDARPDLLHLNQLSFGALPVETPRLVVAHGDIVTWWLSVHGREPASSAWLDWYRETIIRGLERAEAVVTTSRWMEEMLQLAFSDGFEAYRILPGRNPIYFNPFIAKEDSVLAIGRLWDTGRQVSLLTQHAHGLPVCIVGADHTVPPPPVPIRADVRVSTGKHEIAVKGAQTESQLRNLYSKSTIFAATSRYEPIGLTAIEAAFSRCALVANDTAVHRELWGDAALYFERNDGDSLAEILGELKKDRELTRLYGTRAYNRARERFTARRMVDDYLRLYRQLRTSRVAVA
;
A
#
# COMPACT_ATOMS: atom_id res chain seq x y z
N MET A 1 -24.99 -22.95 29.06
CA MET A 1 -25.41 -23.00 27.64
C MET A 1 -24.18 -23.40 26.83
N ARG A 2 -24.20 -24.52 26.15
CA ARG A 2 -23.09 -24.99 25.31
C ARG A 2 -23.08 -24.13 24.05
N HIS A 3 -21.93 -23.42 23.80
CA HIS A 3 -21.73 -22.68 22.57
C HIS A 3 -21.66 -23.66 21.40
N GLU A 4 -22.66 -23.63 20.51
CA GLU A 4 -22.57 -24.31 19.22
C GLU A 4 -21.46 -23.66 18.40
N ARG A 5 -20.37 -24.40 18.20
CA ARG A 5 -19.31 -24.06 17.26
C ARG A 5 -19.85 -24.29 15.86
N SER A 6 -19.74 -23.29 15.00
CA SER A 6 -20.04 -23.44 13.57
C SER A 6 -19.26 -24.62 12.98
N PRO A 7 -19.83 -25.41 12.08
CA PRO A 7 -19.17 -26.58 11.51
C PRO A 7 -17.96 -26.16 10.64
N PRO A 8 -16.94 -27.02 10.49
CA PRO A 8 -15.79 -26.78 9.64
C PRO A 8 -16.22 -26.80 8.16
N GLY A 9 -16.59 -25.66 7.62
CA GLY A 9 -17.13 -25.42 6.27
C GLY A 9 -17.99 -24.16 6.19
N GLY A 10 -18.27 -23.51 7.32
CA GLY A 10 -19.03 -22.27 7.38
C GLY A 10 -18.22 -21.07 6.84
N SER A 11 -18.95 -20.08 6.33
CA SER A 11 -18.40 -18.78 5.91
C SER A 11 -17.56 -18.17 7.03
N VAL A 12 -16.30 -17.78 6.75
CA VAL A 12 -15.44 -17.11 7.72
C VAL A 12 -15.95 -15.70 7.97
N ARG A 13 -16.05 -15.28 9.24
CA ARG A 13 -16.29 -13.88 9.63
C ARG A 13 -14.98 -13.23 10.05
N VAL A 14 -14.56 -12.21 9.31
CA VAL A 14 -13.27 -11.53 9.51
C VAL A 14 -13.52 -10.07 9.85
N LEU A 15 -12.90 -9.58 10.94
CA LEU A 15 -12.81 -8.15 11.18
C LEU A 15 -11.55 -7.63 10.48
N VAL A 16 -11.72 -6.61 9.64
CA VAL A 16 -10.64 -5.94 8.90
C VAL A 16 -10.55 -4.50 9.36
N THR A 17 -9.35 -4.02 9.72
CA THR A 17 -9.12 -2.59 9.96
C THR A 17 -8.59 -1.91 8.70
N ALA A 18 -8.81 -0.61 8.54
CA ALA A 18 -8.33 0.17 7.41
C ALA A 18 -7.85 1.56 7.82
N ASP A 19 -6.87 2.05 7.07
CA ASP A 19 -6.42 3.44 7.05
C ASP A 19 -7.03 4.14 5.82
N THR A 20 -7.65 5.29 6.03
CA THR A 20 -8.34 6.03 4.96
C THR A 20 -7.46 7.01 4.20
N PHE A 21 -6.21 7.23 4.63
CA PHE A 21 -5.31 8.25 4.06
C PHE A 21 -4.38 7.77 2.95
N SER A 22 -4.12 6.48 2.88
CA SER A 22 -3.03 5.93 2.08
C SER A 22 -3.49 4.91 1.04
N GLY A 23 -2.54 4.27 0.38
CA GLY A 23 -2.78 3.10 -0.46
C GLY A 23 -3.46 1.93 0.26
N VAL A 24 -3.48 1.94 1.60
CA VAL A 24 -4.14 0.92 2.43
C VAL A 24 -5.64 0.89 2.18
N TRP A 25 -6.29 2.05 1.96
CA TRP A 25 -7.71 2.09 1.61
C TRP A 25 -8.00 1.35 0.29
N THR A 26 -7.19 1.60 -0.72
CA THR A 26 -7.29 0.91 -2.02
C THR A 26 -7.01 -0.59 -1.90
N TYR A 27 -5.99 -0.97 -1.15
CA TYR A 27 -5.68 -2.36 -0.83
C TYR A 27 -6.84 -3.04 -0.10
N THR A 28 -7.38 -2.40 0.95
CA THR A 28 -8.49 -2.93 1.75
C THR A 28 -9.74 -3.13 0.90
N ARG A 29 -10.05 -2.22 -0.01
CA ARG A 29 -11.16 -2.38 -0.95
C ARG A 29 -11.02 -3.64 -1.79
N GLU A 30 -9.85 -3.89 -2.37
CA GLU A 30 -9.61 -5.10 -3.18
C GLU A 30 -9.74 -6.37 -2.34
N LEU A 31 -9.19 -6.36 -1.12
CA LEU A 31 -9.27 -7.47 -0.19
C LEU A 31 -10.72 -7.75 0.23
N VAL A 32 -11.42 -6.75 0.76
CA VAL A 32 -12.79 -6.89 1.28
C VAL A 32 -13.76 -7.30 0.18
N SER A 33 -13.69 -6.64 -0.99
CA SER A 33 -14.53 -7.01 -2.13
C SER A 33 -14.29 -8.46 -2.56
N GLY A 34 -13.04 -8.90 -2.58
CA GLY A 34 -12.70 -10.28 -2.94
C GLY A 34 -13.13 -11.30 -1.87
N LEU A 35 -12.96 -11.00 -0.59
CA LEU A 35 -13.40 -11.85 0.52
C LEU A 35 -14.92 -12.04 0.49
N VAL A 36 -15.69 -10.96 0.37
CA VAL A 36 -17.17 -11.02 0.30
C VAL A 36 -17.62 -11.78 -0.95
N THR A 37 -16.97 -11.56 -2.09
CA THR A 37 -17.26 -12.31 -3.33
C THR A 37 -17.02 -13.81 -3.17
N GLN A 38 -16.08 -14.22 -2.31
CA GLN A 38 -15.82 -15.63 -1.98
C GLN A 38 -16.64 -16.14 -0.80
N GLY A 39 -17.65 -15.39 -0.36
CA GLY A 39 -18.62 -15.80 0.64
C GLY A 39 -18.19 -15.54 2.08
N ALA A 40 -17.12 -14.80 2.34
CA ALA A 40 -16.77 -14.37 3.68
C ALA A 40 -17.71 -13.27 4.19
N GLN A 41 -17.92 -13.22 5.50
CA GLN A 41 -18.55 -12.09 6.20
C GLN A 41 -17.43 -11.15 6.66
N VAL A 42 -17.53 -9.86 6.39
CA VAL A 42 -16.50 -8.89 6.74
C VAL A 42 -17.09 -7.79 7.62
N VAL A 43 -16.44 -7.53 8.74
CA VAL A 43 -16.65 -6.34 9.58
C VAL A 43 -15.47 -5.40 9.32
N LEU A 44 -15.72 -4.30 8.64
CA LEU A 44 -14.69 -3.32 8.31
C LEU A 44 -14.73 -2.14 9.28
N VAL A 45 -13.62 -1.86 9.95
CA VAL A 45 -13.45 -0.69 10.81
C VAL A 45 -12.39 0.23 10.20
N SER A 46 -12.74 1.47 9.90
CA SER A 46 -11.76 2.43 9.37
C SER A 46 -11.35 3.48 10.40
N PHE A 47 -10.09 3.90 10.30
CA PHE A 47 -9.43 4.88 11.15
C PHE A 47 -8.88 6.04 10.31
N GLY A 48 -8.67 7.20 10.95
CA GLY A 48 -8.20 8.40 10.33
C GLY A 48 -9.33 9.38 10.04
N GLU A 49 -9.66 9.63 8.79
CA GLU A 49 -10.82 10.45 8.41
C GLU A 49 -12.02 9.58 8.06
N ILE A 50 -13.23 10.07 8.33
CA ILE A 50 -14.43 9.43 7.81
C ILE A 50 -14.47 9.62 6.28
N PRO A 51 -14.48 8.53 5.51
CA PRO A 51 -14.44 8.64 4.05
C PRO A 51 -15.67 9.37 3.49
N LEU A 52 -15.44 10.17 2.45
CA LEU A 52 -16.52 10.79 1.72
C LEU A 52 -17.42 9.74 1.01
N PRO A 53 -18.69 10.05 0.72
CA PRO A 53 -19.61 9.10 0.08
C PRO A 53 -19.08 8.49 -1.23
N ASN A 54 -18.35 9.26 -2.03
CA ASN A 54 -17.74 8.77 -3.27
C ASN A 54 -16.60 7.77 -3.05
N GLN A 55 -15.98 7.77 -1.87
CA GLN A 55 -14.91 6.83 -1.49
C GLN A 55 -15.46 5.50 -0.98
N THR A 56 -16.75 5.43 -0.64
CA THR A 56 -17.43 4.24 -0.12
C THR A 56 -18.41 3.60 -1.10
N THR A 57 -18.58 4.15 -2.29
CA THR A 57 -19.50 3.63 -3.32
C THR A 57 -19.25 2.17 -3.69
N TRP A 58 -18.00 1.70 -3.57
CA TRP A 58 -17.62 0.32 -3.84
C TRP A 58 -18.22 -0.70 -2.86
N MET A 59 -18.69 -0.25 -1.70
CA MET A 59 -19.36 -1.08 -0.69
C MET A 59 -20.81 -1.40 -1.06
N GLN A 60 -21.39 -0.61 -1.97
CA GLN A 60 -22.78 -0.79 -2.40
C GLN A 60 -22.95 -2.15 -3.06
N GLY A 61 -23.95 -2.91 -2.60
CA GLY A 61 -24.21 -4.25 -3.10
C GLY A 61 -23.30 -5.38 -2.57
N LEU A 62 -22.35 -5.07 -1.69
CA LEU A 62 -21.58 -6.11 -0.99
C LEU A 62 -22.38 -6.68 0.18
N HIS A 63 -23.23 -7.69 -0.12
CA HIS A 63 -23.95 -8.43 0.89
C HIS A 63 -22.97 -9.26 1.74
N GLY A 64 -22.87 -8.99 3.04
CA GLY A 64 -21.91 -9.62 3.95
C GLY A 64 -20.78 -8.67 4.42
N LEU A 65 -20.86 -7.38 4.07
CA LEU A 65 -20.03 -6.31 4.62
C LEU A 65 -20.83 -5.51 5.65
N GLU A 66 -20.28 -5.41 6.85
CA GLU A 66 -20.68 -4.47 7.91
C GLU A 66 -19.58 -3.41 8.03
N TYR A 67 -19.92 -2.12 8.04
CA TYR A 67 -18.94 -1.04 8.03
C TYR A 67 -19.07 -0.08 9.21
N HIS A 68 -17.97 0.15 9.91
CA HIS A 68 -17.82 1.01 11.07
C HIS A 68 -16.78 2.11 10.78
N PRO A 69 -17.19 3.29 10.28
CA PRO A 69 -16.29 4.43 10.13
C PRO A 69 -15.96 5.05 11.49
N THR A 70 -14.68 5.38 11.71
CA THR A 70 -14.24 6.14 12.87
C THR A 70 -13.35 7.31 12.47
N ALA A 71 -13.21 8.30 13.34
CA ALA A 71 -12.33 9.45 13.17
C ALA A 71 -11.12 9.41 14.12
N PHE A 72 -10.85 8.27 14.79
CA PHE A 72 -9.66 8.14 15.62
C PHE A 72 -8.40 8.29 14.77
N ARG A 73 -7.47 9.10 15.28
CA ARG A 73 -6.16 9.27 14.64
C ARG A 73 -5.39 7.97 14.61
N LEU A 74 -4.59 7.80 13.57
CA LEU A 74 -3.68 6.68 13.45
C LEU A 74 -2.44 6.90 14.34
N ASP A 75 -1.80 5.82 14.74
CA ASP A 75 -0.63 5.81 15.63
C ASP A 75 0.56 6.65 15.12
N TRP A 76 0.71 6.76 13.81
CA TRP A 76 1.77 7.54 13.17
C TRP A 76 1.44 9.03 12.99
N MET A 77 0.20 9.46 13.28
CA MET A 77 -0.22 10.86 13.20
C MET A 77 0.24 11.65 14.43
N GLN A 78 0.32 12.98 14.28
CA GLN A 78 0.53 13.87 15.43
C GLN A 78 -0.57 13.66 16.47
N GLU A 79 -0.16 13.50 17.73
CA GLU A 79 -1.08 13.20 18.86
C GLU A 79 -1.88 11.89 18.69
N GLY A 80 -1.44 10.97 17.83
CA GLY A 80 -2.11 9.68 17.61
C GLY A 80 -2.16 8.82 18.87
N GLU A 81 -1.18 8.97 19.78
CA GLU A 81 -1.15 8.29 21.08
C GLU A 81 -2.33 8.63 21.97
N GLN A 82 -2.90 9.84 21.84
CA GLN A 82 -4.05 10.28 22.65
C GLN A 82 -5.32 9.50 22.28
N ASP A 83 -5.49 9.17 21.00
CA ASP A 83 -6.66 8.45 20.51
C ASP A 83 -6.49 6.92 20.62
N PHE A 84 -5.25 6.44 20.78
CA PHE A 84 -4.93 5.02 20.67
C PHE A 84 -5.71 4.13 21.64
N HIS A 85 -5.81 4.50 22.90
CA HIS A 85 -6.57 3.72 23.90
C HIS A 85 -8.06 3.70 23.58
N SER A 86 -8.64 4.85 23.22
CA SER A 86 -10.05 4.93 22.84
C SER A 86 -10.34 4.13 21.56
N ALA A 87 -9.42 4.13 20.61
CA ALA A 87 -9.51 3.32 19.40
C ALA A 87 -9.43 1.82 19.70
N GLN A 88 -8.55 1.41 20.64
CA GLN A 88 -8.47 0.02 21.12
C GLN A 88 -9.77 -0.41 21.81
N ASP A 89 -10.29 0.41 22.75
CA ASP A 89 -11.52 0.10 23.48
C ASP A 89 -12.70 -0.06 22.51
N TYR A 90 -12.82 0.86 21.54
CA TYR A 90 -13.83 0.78 20.50
C TYR A 90 -13.68 -0.50 19.66
N LEU A 91 -12.46 -0.83 19.24
CA LEU A 91 -12.20 -2.03 18.44
C LEU A 91 -12.51 -3.31 19.24
N CYS A 92 -12.18 -3.34 20.54
CA CYS A 92 -12.54 -4.44 21.43
C CYS A 92 -14.06 -4.60 21.56
N ALA A 93 -14.82 -3.50 21.66
CA ALA A 93 -16.28 -3.53 21.68
C ALA A 93 -16.85 -4.11 20.37
N VAL A 94 -16.36 -3.66 19.23
CA VAL A 94 -16.75 -4.21 17.92
C VAL A 94 -16.42 -5.70 17.80
N VAL A 95 -15.25 -6.14 18.28
CA VAL A 95 -14.88 -7.57 18.31
C VAL A 95 -15.84 -8.38 19.19
N HIS A 96 -16.18 -7.84 20.37
CA HIS A 96 -17.13 -8.50 21.28
C HIS A 96 -18.52 -8.66 20.66
N ASP A 97 -19.03 -7.63 20.00
CA ASP A 97 -20.37 -7.62 19.42
C ASP A 97 -20.45 -8.44 18.13
N ALA A 98 -19.50 -8.26 17.23
CA ALA A 98 -19.46 -8.91 15.92
C ALA A 98 -19.00 -10.37 15.99
N ARG A 99 -18.22 -10.76 17.02
CA ARG A 99 -17.64 -12.10 17.21
C ARG A 99 -16.97 -12.67 15.97
N PRO A 100 -15.97 -11.97 15.40
CA PRO A 100 -15.27 -12.47 14.23
C PRO A 100 -14.48 -13.74 14.56
N ASP A 101 -14.30 -14.61 13.57
CA ASP A 101 -13.43 -15.79 13.66
C ASP A 101 -11.94 -15.40 13.67
N LEU A 102 -11.59 -14.23 13.10
CA LEU A 102 -10.24 -13.75 12.90
C LEU A 102 -10.20 -12.23 12.77
N LEU A 103 -9.11 -11.62 13.24
CA LEU A 103 -8.80 -10.21 13.00
C LEU A 103 -7.72 -10.07 11.93
N HIS A 104 -7.98 -9.26 10.92
CA HIS A 104 -7.03 -8.81 9.91
C HIS A 104 -6.75 -7.33 10.12
N LEU A 105 -5.62 -7.03 10.76
CA LEU A 105 -5.30 -5.69 11.24
C LEU A 105 -4.27 -5.04 10.33
N ASN A 106 -4.68 -3.99 9.62
CA ASN A 106 -3.78 -3.22 8.76
C ASN A 106 -2.94 -2.17 9.52
N GLN A 107 -3.09 -2.09 10.83
CA GLN A 107 -2.25 -1.31 11.74
C GLN A 107 -1.50 -2.27 12.65
N LEU A 108 -0.17 -2.19 12.64
CA LEU A 108 0.71 -3.05 13.44
C LEU A 108 0.46 -2.88 14.95
N SER A 109 0.19 -1.65 15.37
CA SER A 109 -0.08 -1.27 16.76
C SER A 109 -1.25 -2.03 17.42
N PHE A 110 -2.25 -2.45 16.63
CA PHE A 110 -3.39 -3.22 17.14
C PHE A 110 -3.12 -4.72 17.29
N GLY A 111 -1.94 -5.22 16.93
CA GLY A 111 -1.59 -6.62 17.12
C GLY A 111 -1.65 -7.10 18.57
N ALA A 112 -1.47 -6.19 19.54
CA ALA A 112 -1.53 -6.48 20.96
C ALA A 112 -2.91 -6.22 21.61
N LEU A 113 -4.00 -6.16 20.85
CA LEU A 113 -5.37 -6.00 21.39
C LEU A 113 -5.66 -7.06 22.46
N PRO A 114 -6.28 -6.67 23.62
CA PRO A 114 -6.59 -7.57 24.72
C PRO A 114 -7.85 -8.42 24.44
N VAL A 115 -7.84 -9.16 23.34
CA VAL A 115 -8.94 -10.05 22.93
C VAL A 115 -8.41 -11.43 22.61
N GLU A 116 -9.25 -12.45 22.75
CA GLU A 116 -8.90 -13.84 22.51
C GLU A 116 -8.92 -14.23 21.02
N THR A 117 -9.55 -13.43 20.16
CA THR A 117 -9.70 -13.74 18.72
C THR A 117 -8.34 -13.79 18.04
N PRO A 118 -8.03 -14.86 17.25
CA PRO A 118 -6.79 -14.95 16.48
C PRO A 118 -6.63 -13.75 15.56
N ARG A 119 -5.39 -13.29 15.39
CA ARG A 119 -5.13 -12.09 14.60
C ARG A 119 -3.89 -12.20 13.77
N LEU A 120 -3.94 -11.55 12.63
CA LEU A 120 -2.77 -11.19 11.86
C LEU A 120 -2.66 -9.67 11.77
N VAL A 121 -1.43 -9.19 11.66
CA VAL A 121 -1.14 -7.79 11.30
C VAL A 121 -0.50 -7.72 9.92
N VAL A 122 -0.77 -6.64 9.17
CA VAL A 122 -0.20 -6.45 7.84
C VAL A 122 0.66 -5.19 7.81
N ALA A 123 1.91 -5.35 7.37
CA ALA A 123 2.87 -4.26 7.26
C ALA A 123 2.70 -3.52 5.92
N HIS A 124 2.07 -2.37 5.98
CA HIS A 124 1.88 -1.47 4.85
C HIS A 124 2.89 -0.31 4.82
N GLY A 125 3.85 -0.33 5.72
CA GLY A 125 4.81 0.73 5.96
C GLY A 125 4.61 1.35 7.35
N ASP A 126 5.66 2.04 7.81
CA ASP A 126 5.71 2.71 9.09
C ASP A 126 6.72 3.87 9.05
N ILE A 127 6.70 4.71 10.08
CA ILE A 127 7.54 5.92 10.15
C ILE A 127 9.03 5.58 10.26
N VAL A 128 9.40 4.54 11.01
CA VAL A 128 10.83 4.22 11.25
C VAL A 128 11.47 3.66 9.99
N THR A 129 10.82 2.68 9.35
CA THR A 129 11.32 2.11 8.10
C THR A 129 11.30 3.12 6.95
N TRP A 130 10.35 4.08 6.97
CA TRP A 130 10.36 5.21 6.04
C TRP A 130 11.58 6.10 6.25
N TRP A 131 11.89 6.52 7.49
CA TRP A 131 13.08 7.32 7.80
C TRP A 131 14.37 6.64 7.37
N LEU A 132 14.52 5.36 7.73
CA LEU A 132 15.69 4.57 7.34
C LEU A 132 15.86 4.52 5.82
N SER A 133 14.77 4.32 5.08
CA SER A 133 14.82 4.20 3.61
C SER A 133 15.06 5.54 2.90
N VAL A 134 14.48 6.62 3.42
CA VAL A 134 14.53 7.95 2.78
C VAL A 134 15.76 8.74 3.21
N HIS A 135 16.13 8.66 4.49
CA HIS A 135 17.21 9.47 5.08
C HIS A 135 18.47 8.65 5.43
N GLY A 136 18.43 7.33 5.35
CA GLY A 136 19.56 6.46 5.71
C GLY A 136 19.91 6.45 7.21
N ARG A 137 19.01 6.95 8.05
CA ARG A 137 19.18 7.05 9.50
C ARG A 137 17.84 6.96 10.21
N GLU A 138 17.85 6.68 11.47
CA GLU A 138 16.66 6.70 12.32
C GLU A 138 16.13 8.13 12.53
N PRO A 139 14.81 8.27 12.82
CA PRO A 139 14.25 9.53 13.27
C PRO A 139 14.87 9.95 14.60
N ALA A 140 14.85 11.26 14.90
CA ALA A 140 15.33 11.76 16.18
C ALA A 140 14.50 11.19 17.34
N SER A 141 15.17 10.78 18.43
CA SER A 141 14.52 10.24 19.61
C SER A 141 13.57 11.28 20.23
N SER A 142 12.40 10.80 20.64
CA SER A 142 11.39 11.56 21.36
C SER A 142 10.50 10.62 22.15
N ALA A 143 9.79 11.13 23.17
CA ALA A 143 8.86 10.32 23.95
C ALA A 143 7.76 9.67 23.09
N TRP A 144 7.29 10.37 22.06
CA TRP A 144 6.34 9.83 21.09
C TRP A 144 6.95 8.67 20.28
N LEU A 145 8.21 8.81 19.81
CA LEU A 145 8.86 7.76 19.04
C LEU A 145 9.11 6.50 19.88
N ASP A 146 9.47 6.68 21.15
CA ASP A 146 9.68 5.56 22.08
C ASP A 146 8.36 4.82 22.32
N TRP A 147 7.26 5.56 22.59
CA TRP A 147 5.91 5.00 22.68
C TRP A 147 5.49 4.26 21.40
N TYR A 148 5.72 4.88 20.22
CA TYR A 148 5.39 4.31 18.93
C TYR A 148 6.12 2.98 18.71
N ARG A 149 7.45 2.96 18.92
CA ARG A 149 8.27 1.75 18.80
C ARG A 149 7.78 0.63 19.71
N GLU A 150 7.58 0.94 20.98
CA GLU A 150 7.08 -0.05 21.95
C GLU A 150 5.72 -0.63 21.54
N THR A 151 4.85 0.21 21.03
CA THR A 151 3.52 -0.20 20.61
C THR A 151 3.57 -1.09 19.37
N ILE A 152 4.42 -0.77 18.38
CA ILE A 152 4.62 -1.59 17.19
C ILE A 152 5.28 -2.93 17.56
N ILE A 153 6.35 -2.94 18.37
CA ILE A 153 7.03 -4.16 18.81
C ILE A 153 6.02 -5.09 19.49
N ARG A 154 5.25 -4.59 20.46
CA ARG A 154 4.20 -5.39 21.12
C ARG A 154 3.17 -5.95 20.13
N GLY A 155 2.79 -5.15 19.14
CA GLY A 155 1.85 -5.58 18.11
C GLY A 155 2.40 -6.69 17.22
N LEU A 156 3.66 -6.60 16.81
CA LEU A 156 4.35 -7.63 16.02
C LEU A 156 4.50 -8.95 16.80
N GLU A 157 4.90 -8.87 18.07
CA GLU A 157 5.19 -10.04 18.92
C GLU A 157 3.92 -10.76 19.42
N ARG A 158 2.78 -10.05 19.48
CA ARG A 158 1.51 -10.60 19.97
C ARG A 158 0.59 -11.10 18.87
N ALA A 159 0.87 -10.76 17.62
CA ALA A 159 0.11 -11.28 16.49
C ALA A 159 0.49 -12.74 16.21
N GLU A 160 -0.50 -13.58 15.91
CA GLU A 160 -0.26 -14.97 15.50
C GLU A 160 0.40 -15.05 14.10
N ALA A 161 0.33 -14.00 13.31
CA ALA A 161 1.05 -13.88 12.05
C ALA A 161 1.31 -12.41 11.70
N VAL A 162 2.48 -12.12 11.17
CA VAL A 162 2.82 -10.84 10.56
C VAL A 162 2.87 -11.02 9.04
N VAL A 163 2.03 -10.30 8.31
CA VAL A 163 2.05 -10.35 6.85
C VAL A 163 2.86 -9.18 6.30
N THR A 164 3.80 -9.47 5.42
CA THR A 164 4.60 -8.47 4.71
C THR A 164 4.29 -8.50 3.21
N THR A 165 4.35 -7.34 2.57
CA THR A 165 4.08 -7.16 1.14
C THR A 165 5.27 -7.54 0.25
N SER A 166 6.45 -7.69 0.85
CA SER A 166 7.71 -8.05 0.20
C SER A 166 8.70 -8.59 1.22
N ARG A 167 9.75 -9.27 0.74
CA ARG A 167 10.89 -9.67 1.59
C ARG A 167 11.62 -8.45 2.14
N TRP A 168 11.77 -7.44 1.31
CA TRP A 168 12.38 -6.19 1.74
C TRP A 168 11.63 -5.57 2.94
N MET A 169 10.28 -5.58 2.95
CA MET A 169 9.50 -5.06 4.07
C MET A 169 9.71 -5.89 5.34
N GLU A 170 9.81 -7.22 5.23
CA GLU A 170 10.14 -8.11 6.33
C GLU A 170 11.51 -7.75 6.95
N GLU A 171 12.55 -7.64 6.10
CA GLU A 171 13.91 -7.27 6.53
C GLU A 171 13.93 -5.88 7.19
N MET A 172 13.15 -4.92 6.67
CA MET A 172 13.04 -3.58 7.25
C MET A 172 12.36 -3.58 8.62
N LEU A 173 11.31 -4.38 8.82
CA LEU A 173 10.67 -4.52 10.13
C LEU A 173 11.59 -5.16 11.17
N GLN A 174 12.31 -6.22 10.78
CA GLN A 174 13.29 -6.86 11.63
C GLN A 174 14.42 -5.90 12.04
N LEU A 175 14.91 -5.09 11.09
CA LEU A 175 15.91 -4.07 11.36
C LEU A 175 15.42 -2.97 12.30
N ALA A 176 14.16 -2.53 12.14
CA ALA A 176 13.63 -1.35 12.82
C ALA A 176 13.03 -1.65 14.20
N PHE A 177 12.49 -2.85 14.42
CA PHE A 177 11.69 -3.15 15.59
C PHE A 177 12.08 -4.45 16.30
N SER A 178 11.84 -5.62 15.71
CA SER A 178 12.03 -6.92 16.33
C SER A 178 12.10 -8.02 15.28
N ASP A 179 12.84 -9.08 15.54
CA ASP A 179 12.85 -10.34 14.79
C ASP A 179 11.99 -11.44 15.45
N GLY A 180 11.32 -11.12 16.56
CA GLY A 180 10.52 -12.04 17.36
C GLY A 180 9.12 -12.35 16.79
N PHE A 181 8.92 -12.34 15.47
CA PHE A 181 7.63 -12.64 14.83
C PHE A 181 7.75 -13.63 13.66
N GLU A 182 6.67 -14.36 13.39
CA GLU A 182 6.57 -15.22 12.21
C GLU A 182 6.03 -14.43 11.01
N ALA A 183 6.82 -14.32 9.94
CA ALA A 183 6.46 -13.55 8.75
C ALA A 183 5.85 -14.41 7.64
N TYR A 184 4.75 -13.93 7.10
CA TYR A 184 4.08 -14.48 5.91
C TYR A 184 4.12 -13.45 4.79
N ARG A 185 4.61 -13.85 3.61
CA ARG A 185 4.69 -12.93 2.48
C ARG A 185 3.48 -13.05 1.58
N ILE A 186 2.64 -12.01 1.55
CA ILE A 186 1.50 -11.92 0.65
C ILE A 186 1.62 -10.63 -0.16
N LEU A 187 1.95 -10.77 -1.45
CA LEU A 187 2.06 -9.64 -2.34
C LEU A 187 0.71 -8.92 -2.51
N PRO A 188 0.68 -7.59 -2.64
CA PRO A 188 -0.55 -6.86 -2.88
C PRO A 188 -1.16 -7.22 -4.24
N GLY A 189 -2.43 -6.94 -4.40
CA GLY A 189 -3.14 -7.23 -5.64
C GLY A 189 -4.14 -6.15 -6.03
N ARG A 190 -4.35 -5.99 -7.34
CA ARG A 190 -5.39 -5.15 -7.94
C ARG A 190 -6.25 -5.99 -8.86
N ASN A 191 -7.50 -5.61 -9.02
CA ASN A 191 -8.37 -6.27 -9.99
C ASN A 191 -8.05 -5.75 -11.42
N PRO A 192 -7.53 -6.62 -12.32
CA PRO A 192 -7.10 -6.19 -13.65
C PRO A 192 -8.25 -5.69 -14.53
N ILE A 193 -9.50 -6.00 -14.22
CA ILE A 193 -10.67 -5.56 -14.99
C ILE A 193 -10.81 -4.04 -15.05
N TYR A 194 -10.24 -3.35 -14.08
CA TYR A 194 -10.30 -1.90 -14.00
C TYR A 194 -9.31 -1.18 -14.92
N PHE A 195 -8.38 -1.90 -15.53
CA PHE A 195 -7.29 -1.34 -16.34
C PHE A 195 -7.39 -1.84 -17.77
N ASN A 196 -7.37 -0.92 -18.73
CA ASN A 196 -7.46 -1.28 -20.16
C ASN A 196 -6.08 -1.22 -20.83
N PRO A 197 -5.45 -2.39 -21.11
CA PRO A 197 -4.13 -2.44 -21.73
C PRO A 197 -4.13 -2.24 -23.25
N PHE A 198 -5.30 -2.05 -23.88
CA PHE A 198 -5.45 -2.04 -25.34
C PHE A 198 -5.77 -0.64 -25.92
N ILE A 199 -5.86 0.39 -25.07
CA ILE A 199 -6.03 1.77 -25.52
C ILE A 199 -4.76 2.25 -26.22
N ALA A 200 -4.93 3.02 -27.30
CA ALA A 200 -3.82 3.68 -27.97
C ALA A 200 -3.07 4.60 -27.00
N LYS A 201 -1.76 4.41 -26.93
CA LYS A 201 -0.89 5.13 -25.99
C LYS A 201 -0.38 6.44 -26.59
N GLU A 202 -0.23 7.41 -25.71
CA GLU A 202 0.44 8.69 -25.98
C GLU A 202 1.89 8.60 -25.49
N ASP A 203 2.86 9.09 -26.25
CA ASP A 203 4.27 9.09 -25.87
C ASP A 203 4.49 10.05 -24.68
N SER A 204 4.19 9.59 -23.48
CA SER A 204 4.23 10.39 -22.25
C SER A 204 4.67 9.55 -21.05
N VAL A 205 5.21 10.24 -20.06
CA VAL A 205 5.60 9.68 -18.75
C VAL A 205 4.55 10.06 -17.72
N LEU A 206 4.05 9.08 -16.98
CA LEU A 206 3.20 9.28 -15.81
C LEU A 206 4.01 8.98 -14.54
N ALA A 207 3.89 9.84 -13.54
CA ALA A 207 4.37 9.56 -12.18
C ALA A 207 3.30 9.96 -11.15
N ILE A 208 3.26 9.22 -10.04
CA ILE A 208 2.31 9.49 -8.95
C ILE A 208 3.05 9.75 -7.66
N GLY A 209 2.87 10.95 -7.14
CA GLY A 209 3.50 11.42 -5.92
C GLY A 209 3.44 12.93 -5.83
N ARG A 210 3.59 13.45 -4.61
CA ARG A 210 3.65 14.88 -4.37
C ARG A 210 5.06 15.40 -4.69
N LEU A 211 5.18 16.55 -5.33
CA LEU A 211 6.50 17.11 -5.70
C LEU A 211 7.44 17.34 -4.49
N TRP A 212 6.88 17.66 -3.34
CA TRP A 212 7.62 17.87 -2.10
C TRP A 212 7.95 16.59 -1.33
N ASP A 213 7.35 15.45 -1.70
CA ASP A 213 7.54 14.17 -1.00
C ASP A 213 8.88 13.54 -1.39
N THR A 214 9.87 13.65 -0.49
CA THR A 214 11.21 13.11 -0.68
C THR A 214 11.23 11.58 -0.74
N GLY A 215 10.22 10.92 -0.20
CA GLY A 215 10.05 9.47 -0.31
C GLY A 215 9.57 9.04 -1.68
N ARG A 216 8.71 9.85 -2.33
CA ARG A 216 8.21 9.59 -3.69
C ARG A 216 9.13 10.08 -4.80
N GLN A 217 9.93 11.09 -4.56
CA GLN A 217 10.95 11.65 -5.45
C GLN A 217 10.51 11.95 -6.90
N VAL A 218 9.25 12.24 -7.15
CA VAL A 218 8.79 12.59 -8.51
C VAL A 218 9.45 13.84 -9.06
N SER A 219 10.05 14.67 -8.19
CA SER A 219 10.85 15.83 -8.56
C SER A 219 12.08 15.50 -9.42
N LEU A 220 12.58 14.26 -9.42
CA LEU A 220 13.66 13.84 -10.32
C LEU A 220 13.28 14.04 -11.80
N LEU A 221 12.00 13.90 -12.15
CA LEU A 221 11.51 14.13 -13.51
C LEU A 221 11.58 15.58 -13.96
N THR A 222 11.82 16.52 -13.04
CA THR A 222 11.92 17.96 -13.32
C THR A 222 13.35 18.47 -13.44
N GLN A 223 14.34 17.63 -13.13
CA GLN A 223 15.75 18.05 -13.02
C GLN A 223 16.46 18.12 -14.39
N HIS A 224 16.18 17.16 -15.26
CA HIS A 224 16.89 16.99 -16.53
C HIS A 224 15.94 16.83 -17.70
N ALA A 225 16.45 17.17 -18.89
CA ALA A 225 15.69 17.10 -20.14
C ALA A 225 15.70 15.70 -20.72
N HIS A 226 14.53 15.09 -20.89
CA HIS A 226 14.36 13.78 -21.56
C HIS A 226 13.46 13.84 -22.81
N GLY A 227 12.85 14.99 -23.07
CA GLY A 227 12.09 15.27 -24.30
C GLY A 227 10.74 14.53 -24.43
N LEU A 228 10.22 13.95 -23.35
CA LEU A 228 8.87 13.39 -23.29
C LEU A 228 7.97 14.29 -22.42
N PRO A 229 6.68 14.46 -22.77
CA PRO A 229 5.72 15.06 -21.87
C PRO A 229 5.61 14.28 -20.57
N VAL A 230 5.56 14.97 -19.43
CA VAL A 230 5.41 14.37 -18.11
C VAL A 230 4.10 14.78 -17.48
N CYS A 231 3.37 13.84 -16.93
CA CYS A 231 2.23 14.09 -16.07
C CYS A 231 2.55 13.60 -14.66
N ILE A 232 2.64 14.51 -13.70
CA ILE A 232 2.81 14.22 -12.28
C ILE A 232 1.46 14.39 -11.60
N VAL A 233 1.01 13.35 -10.88
CA VAL A 233 -0.26 13.36 -10.14
C VAL A 233 0.01 13.21 -8.66
N GLY A 234 -0.51 14.14 -7.87
CA GLY A 234 -0.39 14.10 -6.41
C GLY A 234 -1.25 15.16 -5.76
N ALA A 235 -1.68 14.92 -4.51
CA ALA A 235 -2.45 15.89 -3.77
C ALA A 235 -1.62 17.18 -3.57
N ASP A 236 -2.24 18.31 -3.83
CA ASP A 236 -1.69 19.61 -3.51
C ASP A 236 -1.89 19.89 -2.01
N HIS A 237 -0.91 20.41 -1.34
CA HIS A 237 -0.77 21.03 -0.01
C HIS A 237 -1.80 20.80 1.13
N THR A 238 -2.81 19.93 1.01
CA THR A 238 -3.94 19.87 1.95
C THR A 238 -3.87 18.76 3.02
N VAL A 239 -2.88 17.89 2.97
CA VAL A 239 -2.63 16.94 4.07
C VAL A 239 -1.49 17.50 4.91
N PRO A 240 -1.67 17.70 6.24
CA PRO A 240 -0.57 18.16 7.07
C PRO A 240 0.62 17.20 6.90
N PRO A 241 1.84 17.75 6.73
CA PRO A 241 3.03 16.92 6.67
C PRO A 241 3.14 16.09 7.95
N PRO A 242 3.75 14.90 7.91
CA PRO A 242 4.06 14.16 9.13
C PRO A 242 4.78 15.07 10.13
N PRO A 243 4.73 14.78 11.43
CA PRO A 243 5.17 15.70 12.51
C PRO A 243 6.65 16.12 12.48
N VAL A 244 7.36 15.74 11.45
CA VAL A 244 8.73 16.15 11.18
C VAL A 244 8.75 17.06 9.95
N PRO A 245 9.24 18.31 10.06
CA PRO A 245 9.25 19.25 8.94
C PRO A 245 10.14 18.72 7.80
N ILE A 246 9.53 18.22 6.75
CA ILE A 246 10.22 17.88 5.50
C ILE A 246 10.39 19.19 4.74
N ARG A 247 11.54 19.86 4.90
CA ARG A 247 11.93 20.96 4.00
C ARG A 247 12.38 20.34 2.68
N ALA A 248 11.49 20.34 1.71
CA ALA A 248 11.87 20.09 0.33
C ALA A 248 12.04 21.41 -0.39
N ASP A 249 13.29 21.76 -0.72
CA ASP A 249 13.57 22.78 -1.74
C ASP A 249 13.28 22.16 -3.11
N VAL A 250 12.01 22.13 -3.50
CA VAL A 250 11.61 21.67 -4.82
C VAL A 250 11.77 22.82 -5.80
N ARG A 251 12.87 22.82 -6.56
CA ARG A 251 13.02 23.71 -7.73
C ARG A 251 12.31 23.03 -8.90
N VAL A 252 11.13 23.53 -9.24
CA VAL A 252 10.47 23.17 -10.50
C VAL A 252 11.21 23.91 -11.62
N SER A 253 12.03 23.22 -12.41
CA SER A 253 12.66 23.79 -13.59
C SER A 253 11.63 23.84 -14.73
N THR A 254 11.21 25.03 -15.12
CA THR A 254 10.25 25.27 -16.23
C THR A 254 10.96 25.34 -17.59
N GLY A 255 12.15 24.81 -17.73
CA GLY A 255 12.93 24.84 -18.97
C GLY A 255 12.59 23.72 -19.94
N LYS A 256 11.97 24.05 -21.09
CA LYS A 256 11.85 23.26 -22.34
C LYS A 256 11.06 21.95 -22.36
N HIS A 257 10.38 21.52 -21.32
CA HIS A 257 9.57 20.29 -21.33
C HIS A 257 8.16 20.57 -20.76
N GLU A 258 7.18 19.95 -21.37
CA GLU A 258 5.79 20.02 -20.92
C GLU A 258 5.62 19.13 -19.67
N ILE A 259 5.68 19.74 -18.49
CA ILE A 259 5.40 19.05 -17.22
C ILE A 259 4.05 19.53 -16.72
N ALA A 260 3.07 18.65 -16.77
CA ALA A 260 1.74 18.88 -16.22
C ALA A 260 1.69 18.31 -14.79
N VAL A 261 1.55 19.17 -13.80
CA VAL A 261 1.29 18.78 -12.42
C VAL A 261 -0.21 18.83 -12.20
N LYS A 262 -0.80 17.70 -11.84
CA LYS A 262 -2.21 17.56 -11.52
C LYS A 262 -2.38 17.26 -10.04
N GLY A 263 -3.29 17.94 -9.38
CA GLY A 263 -3.69 17.63 -8.01
C GLY A 263 -4.26 16.22 -7.86
N ALA A 264 -4.91 15.94 -6.73
CA ALA A 264 -5.59 14.68 -6.49
C ALA A 264 -6.57 14.35 -7.62
N GLN A 265 -6.50 13.12 -8.12
CA GLN A 265 -7.36 12.64 -9.20
C GLN A 265 -8.31 11.57 -8.69
N THR A 266 -9.51 11.52 -9.24
CA THR A 266 -10.41 10.39 -9.01
C THR A 266 -9.82 9.11 -9.59
N GLU A 267 -10.29 7.99 -9.12
CA GLU A 267 -9.81 6.69 -9.60
C GLU A 267 -10.04 6.50 -11.11
N SER A 268 -11.17 6.97 -11.64
CA SER A 268 -11.46 6.90 -13.08
C SER A 268 -10.51 7.77 -13.89
N GLN A 269 -10.15 8.95 -13.39
CA GLN A 269 -9.16 9.83 -14.02
C GLN A 269 -7.77 9.20 -13.99
N LEU A 270 -7.36 8.59 -12.85
CA LEU A 270 -6.10 7.85 -12.76
C LEU A 270 -6.04 6.68 -13.74
N ARG A 271 -7.09 5.87 -13.83
CA ARG A 271 -7.19 4.77 -14.81
C ARG A 271 -7.03 5.25 -16.25
N ASN A 272 -7.62 6.40 -16.58
CA ASN A 272 -7.46 7.00 -17.90
C ASN A 272 -6.02 7.47 -18.15
N LEU A 273 -5.36 8.07 -17.17
CA LEU A 273 -3.95 8.47 -17.27
C LEU A 273 -3.03 7.25 -17.45
N TYR A 274 -3.19 6.20 -16.66
CA TYR A 274 -2.44 4.95 -16.85
C TYR A 274 -2.65 4.35 -18.22
N SER A 275 -3.91 4.29 -18.72
CA SER A 275 -4.19 3.68 -20.00
C SER A 275 -3.58 4.44 -21.17
N LYS A 276 -3.46 5.75 -21.08
CA LYS A 276 -2.91 6.62 -22.13
C LYS A 276 -1.38 6.73 -22.11
N SER A 277 -0.74 6.66 -20.96
CA SER A 277 0.71 6.85 -20.85
C SER A 277 1.50 5.61 -21.32
N THR A 278 2.59 5.83 -22.05
CA THR A 278 3.49 4.76 -22.49
C THR A 278 4.44 4.30 -21.38
N ILE A 279 4.87 5.23 -20.51
CA ILE A 279 5.87 5.00 -19.48
C ILE A 279 5.30 5.39 -18.12
N PHE A 280 5.62 4.61 -17.11
CA PHE A 280 5.39 4.95 -15.71
C PHE A 280 6.74 5.04 -14.98
N ALA A 281 7.02 6.19 -14.37
CA ALA A 281 8.21 6.40 -13.58
C ALA A 281 7.93 6.11 -12.09
N ALA A 282 8.45 4.99 -11.60
CA ALA A 282 8.39 4.59 -10.19
C ALA A 282 9.64 5.12 -9.45
N THR A 283 9.62 6.39 -9.10
CA THR A 283 10.78 7.12 -8.56
C THR A 283 11.01 6.94 -7.07
N SER A 284 10.10 6.27 -6.36
CA SER A 284 10.08 6.15 -4.89
C SER A 284 11.36 5.56 -4.31
N ARG A 285 11.82 6.13 -3.19
CA ARG A 285 12.84 5.53 -2.29
C ARG A 285 12.24 4.48 -1.36
N TYR A 286 10.98 4.67 -1.02
CA TYR A 286 10.22 3.84 -0.09
C TYR A 286 8.90 3.43 -0.74
N GLU A 287 8.71 2.14 -0.98
CA GLU A 287 7.53 1.62 -1.67
C GLU A 287 7.03 0.31 -1.04
N PRO A 288 6.40 0.37 0.13
CA PRO A 288 6.01 -0.83 0.86
C PRO A 288 4.87 -1.61 0.20
N ILE A 289 4.02 -0.96 -0.61
CA ILE A 289 2.84 -1.61 -1.23
C ILE A 289 2.97 -1.71 -2.75
N GLY A 290 3.41 -0.66 -3.42
CA GLY A 290 3.67 -0.65 -4.87
C GLY A 290 2.43 -0.63 -5.78
N LEU A 291 1.26 -0.21 -5.29
CA LEU A 291 0.00 -0.28 -6.06
C LEU A 291 0.05 0.53 -7.35
N THR A 292 0.69 1.70 -7.36
CA THR A 292 0.73 2.58 -8.53
C THR A 292 1.50 1.96 -9.71
N ALA A 293 2.60 1.27 -9.42
CA ALA A 293 3.36 0.53 -10.44
C ALA A 293 2.57 -0.70 -10.94
N ILE A 294 1.81 -1.37 -10.06
CA ILE A 294 0.94 -2.48 -10.43
C ILE A 294 -0.18 -2.01 -11.37
N GLU A 295 -0.80 -0.88 -11.08
CA GLU A 295 -1.85 -0.25 -11.91
C GLU A 295 -1.34 0.16 -13.28
N ALA A 296 -0.14 0.77 -13.31
CA ALA A 296 0.56 1.12 -14.54
C ALA A 296 0.89 -0.13 -15.38
N ALA A 297 1.37 -1.19 -14.73
CA ALA A 297 1.68 -2.45 -15.40
C ALA A 297 0.43 -3.13 -15.97
N PHE A 298 -0.70 -3.16 -15.25
CA PHE A 298 -1.97 -3.65 -15.79
C PHE A 298 -2.46 -2.84 -16.99
N SER A 299 -2.06 -1.57 -17.08
CA SER A 299 -2.32 -0.71 -18.22
C SER A 299 -1.26 -0.81 -19.33
N ARG A 300 -0.29 -1.72 -19.24
CA ARG A 300 0.84 -1.87 -20.18
C ARG A 300 1.74 -0.65 -20.29
N CYS A 301 1.97 0.10 -19.22
CA CYS A 301 3.04 1.08 -19.18
C CYS A 301 4.40 0.37 -19.05
N ALA A 302 5.41 0.81 -19.77
CA ALA A 302 6.80 0.44 -19.50
C ALA A 302 7.18 1.01 -18.13
N LEU A 303 7.72 0.20 -17.24
CA LEU A 303 8.14 0.64 -15.91
C LEU A 303 9.59 1.09 -15.95
N VAL A 304 9.83 2.32 -15.51
CA VAL A 304 11.17 2.85 -15.21
C VAL A 304 11.21 3.09 -13.70
N ALA A 305 12.01 2.33 -12.98
CA ALA A 305 12.00 2.28 -11.54
C ALA A 305 13.34 2.71 -10.93
N ASN A 306 13.28 3.36 -9.77
CA ASN A 306 14.44 3.62 -8.93
C ASN A 306 15.09 2.29 -8.53
N ASP A 307 16.42 2.16 -8.67
CA ASP A 307 17.14 0.93 -8.34
C ASP A 307 17.20 0.72 -6.83
N THR A 308 16.11 0.19 -6.30
CA THR A 308 15.97 -0.18 -4.89
C THR A 308 15.70 -1.67 -4.75
N ALA A 309 16.03 -2.24 -3.59
CA ALA A 309 15.82 -3.67 -3.33
C ALA A 309 14.35 -4.08 -3.54
N VAL A 310 13.40 -3.24 -3.11
CA VAL A 310 11.96 -3.55 -3.26
C VAL A 310 11.52 -3.52 -4.73
N HIS A 311 11.97 -2.54 -5.53
CA HIS A 311 11.63 -2.53 -6.96
C HIS A 311 12.24 -3.70 -7.69
N ARG A 312 13.49 -4.07 -7.38
CA ARG A 312 14.14 -5.27 -7.93
C ARG A 312 13.38 -6.56 -7.57
N GLU A 313 12.96 -6.71 -6.33
CA GLU A 313 12.17 -7.86 -5.86
C GLU A 313 10.82 -7.96 -6.60
N LEU A 314 10.10 -6.84 -6.68
CA LEU A 314 8.77 -6.84 -7.26
C LEU A 314 8.79 -7.01 -8.78
N TRP A 315 9.71 -6.32 -9.49
CA TRP A 315 9.67 -6.21 -10.94
C TRP A 315 10.74 -7.00 -11.68
N GLY A 316 11.91 -7.31 -11.06
CA GLY A 316 12.98 -8.11 -11.69
C GLY A 316 13.38 -7.56 -13.07
N ASP A 317 13.28 -8.38 -14.11
CA ASP A 317 13.54 -8.04 -15.51
C ASP A 317 12.36 -7.37 -16.24
N ALA A 318 11.26 -7.13 -15.55
CA ALA A 318 10.07 -6.50 -16.13
C ALA A 318 10.07 -4.96 -16.03
N ALA A 319 11.11 -4.36 -15.47
CA ALA A 319 11.30 -2.92 -15.41
C ALA A 319 12.72 -2.54 -15.86
N LEU A 320 12.88 -1.32 -16.33
CA LEU A 320 14.18 -0.65 -16.46
C LEU A 320 14.51 0.07 -15.17
N TYR A 321 15.78 0.11 -14.80
CA TYR A 321 16.19 0.69 -13.51
C TYR A 321 17.21 1.80 -13.74
N PHE A 322 16.86 3.00 -13.28
CA PHE A 322 17.80 4.10 -13.22
C PHE A 322 18.62 4.05 -11.92
N GLU A 323 19.82 4.58 -11.93
CA GLU A 323 20.69 4.60 -10.76
C GLU A 323 20.02 5.27 -9.57
N ARG A 324 20.24 4.72 -8.39
CA ARG A 324 19.49 5.07 -7.18
C ARG A 324 19.52 6.57 -6.91
N ASN A 325 18.35 7.20 -6.98
CA ASN A 325 18.12 8.62 -6.74
C ASN A 325 18.80 9.57 -7.73
N ASP A 326 19.16 9.09 -8.91
CA ASP A 326 19.87 9.85 -9.94
C ASP A 326 18.91 10.32 -11.04
N GLY A 327 18.78 11.65 -11.18
CA GLY A 327 17.93 12.27 -12.19
C GLY A 327 18.54 12.22 -13.61
N ASP A 328 19.87 12.20 -13.74
CA ASP A 328 20.56 12.08 -15.03
C ASP A 328 20.33 10.69 -15.61
N SER A 329 20.57 9.66 -14.81
CA SER A 329 20.31 8.26 -15.20
C SER A 329 18.83 8.02 -15.56
N LEU A 330 17.89 8.63 -14.82
CA LEU A 330 16.48 8.60 -15.16
C LEU A 330 16.22 9.24 -16.53
N ALA A 331 16.79 10.43 -16.78
CA ALA A 331 16.62 11.15 -18.04
C ALA A 331 17.21 10.39 -19.23
N GLU A 332 18.36 9.73 -19.07
CA GLU A 332 18.98 8.88 -20.09
C GLU A 332 18.06 7.74 -20.51
N ILE A 333 17.52 6.97 -19.55
CA ILE A 333 16.60 5.85 -19.83
C ILE A 333 15.32 6.37 -20.53
N LEU A 334 14.74 7.48 -20.07
CA LEU A 334 13.58 8.07 -20.72
C LEU A 334 13.90 8.52 -22.16
N GLY A 335 15.11 9.05 -22.39
CA GLY A 335 15.60 9.41 -23.71
C GLY A 335 15.79 8.23 -24.64
N GLU A 336 16.23 7.07 -24.14
CA GLU A 336 16.29 5.80 -24.89
C GLU A 336 14.91 5.32 -25.26
N LEU A 337 13.99 5.25 -24.31
CA LEU A 337 12.61 4.79 -24.54
C LEU A 337 11.85 5.69 -25.53
N LYS A 338 12.16 6.98 -25.57
CA LYS A 338 11.64 7.91 -26.57
C LYS A 338 12.09 7.54 -27.99
N LYS A 339 13.34 7.13 -28.16
CA LYS A 339 13.94 6.77 -29.46
C LYS A 339 13.54 5.36 -29.91
N ASP A 340 13.41 4.44 -28.95
CA ASP A 340 13.09 3.03 -29.23
C ASP A 340 11.70 2.64 -28.72
N ARG A 341 10.72 2.75 -29.62
CA ARG A 341 9.33 2.37 -29.33
C ARG A 341 9.15 0.84 -29.15
N GLU A 342 10.00 0.04 -29.75
CA GLU A 342 9.91 -1.41 -29.60
C GLU A 342 10.38 -1.83 -28.21
N LEU A 343 11.46 -1.22 -27.73
CA LEU A 343 11.92 -1.40 -26.35
C LEU A 343 10.85 -0.99 -25.35
N THR A 344 10.20 0.16 -25.57
CA THR A 344 9.09 0.63 -24.73
C THR A 344 7.93 -0.37 -24.71
N ARG A 345 7.52 -0.93 -25.85
CA ARG A 345 6.47 -1.95 -25.93
C ARG A 345 6.89 -3.25 -25.25
N LEU A 346 8.15 -3.64 -25.41
CA LEU A 346 8.70 -4.83 -24.78
C LEU A 346 8.58 -4.77 -23.26
N TYR A 347 9.04 -3.67 -22.65
CA TYR A 347 8.95 -3.50 -21.21
C TYR A 347 7.52 -3.30 -20.71
N GLY A 348 6.67 -2.63 -21.47
CA GLY A 348 5.23 -2.57 -21.16
C GLY A 348 4.56 -3.95 -21.17
N THR A 349 4.97 -4.82 -22.08
CA THR A 349 4.46 -6.21 -22.15
C THR A 349 5.00 -7.06 -21.00
N ARG A 350 6.30 -6.95 -20.68
CA ARG A 350 6.92 -7.65 -19.54
C ARG A 350 6.26 -7.26 -18.22
N ALA A 351 6.08 -5.96 -17.97
CA ALA A 351 5.42 -5.44 -16.79
C ALA A 351 3.98 -5.97 -16.67
N TYR A 352 3.22 -5.92 -17.76
CA TYR A 352 1.85 -6.44 -17.83
C TYR A 352 1.77 -7.95 -17.50
N ASN A 353 2.62 -8.76 -18.11
CA ASN A 353 2.62 -10.21 -17.89
C ASN A 353 2.97 -10.52 -16.43
N ARG A 354 3.99 -9.86 -15.87
CA ARG A 354 4.38 -10.01 -14.47
C ARG A 354 3.26 -9.58 -13.52
N ALA A 355 2.56 -8.46 -13.82
CA ALA A 355 1.44 -8.01 -13.01
C ALA A 355 0.29 -9.02 -13.02
N ARG A 356 -0.06 -9.57 -14.18
CA ARG A 356 -1.10 -10.60 -14.29
C ARG A 356 -0.77 -11.89 -13.55
N GLU A 357 0.49 -12.27 -13.52
CA GLU A 357 0.95 -13.45 -12.81
C GLU A 357 0.95 -13.25 -11.30
N ARG A 358 1.46 -12.09 -10.82
CA ARG A 358 1.84 -11.93 -9.42
C ARG A 358 0.95 -10.99 -8.60
N PHE A 359 0.24 -10.05 -9.24
CA PHE A 359 -0.38 -8.91 -8.53
C PHE A 359 -1.90 -8.81 -8.73
N THR A 360 -2.59 -9.92 -8.99
CA THR A 360 -4.05 -9.90 -9.08
C THR A 360 -4.70 -9.92 -7.70
N ALA A 361 -5.81 -9.18 -7.53
CA ALA A 361 -6.60 -9.18 -6.30
C ALA A 361 -7.07 -10.61 -5.94
N ARG A 362 -7.45 -11.42 -6.94
CA ARG A 362 -7.88 -12.80 -6.72
C ARG A 362 -6.78 -13.62 -6.03
N ARG A 363 -5.55 -13.59 -6.56
CA ARG A 363 -4.42 -14.33 -5.95
C ARG A 363 -4.19 -13.85 -4.50
N MET A 364 -4.19 -12.53 -4.26
CA MET A 364 -4.03 -11.96 -2.92
C MET A 364 -5.10 -12.49 -1.96
N VAL A 365 -6.36 -12.48 -2.37
CA VAL A 365 -7.48 -12.99 -1.55
C VAL A 365 -7.35 -14.48 -1.29
N ASP A 366 -6.99 -15.28 -2.30
CA ASP A 366 -6.77 -16.72 -2.16
C ASP A 366 -5.64 -17.02 -1.16
N ASP A 367 -4.55 -16.23 -1.17
CA ASP A 367 -3.44 -16.35 -0.22
C ASP A 367 -3.91 -16.04 1.22
N TYR A 368 -4.68 -14.97 1.42
CA TYR A 368 -5.24 -14.65 2.74
C TYR A 368 -6.21 -15.70 3.24
N LEU A 369 -7.09 -16.23 2.40
CA LEU A 369 -8.01 -17.29 2.80
C LEU A 369 -7.29 -18.59 3.18
N ARG A 370 -6.12 -18.87 2.60
CA ARG A 370 -5.26 -19.98 3.05
C ARG A 370 -4.69 -19.71 4.44
N LEU A 371 -4.13 -18.52 4.65
CA LEU A 371 -3.58 -18.12 5.95
C LEU A 371 -4.66 -18.10 7.05
N TYR A 372 -5.86 -17.57 6.76
CA TYR A 372 -6.97 -17.56 7.72
C TYR A 372 -7.36 -18.98 8.16
N ARG A 373 -7.38 -19.94 7.24
CA ARG A 373 -7.64 -21.34 7.58
C ARG A 373 -6.56 -21.91 8.48
N GLN A 374 -5.31 -21.64 8.23
CA GLN A 374 -4.19 -22.07 9.08
C GLN A 374 -4.31 -21.52 10.50
N LEU A 375 -4.51 -20.20 10.66
CA LEU A 375 -4.62 -19.56 11.97
C LEU A 375 -5.82 -20.05 12.79
N ARG A 376 -6.95 -20.36 12.14
CA ARG A 376 -8.12 -20.94 12.81
C ARG A 376 -7.87 -22.39 13.28
N THR A 377 -7.15 -23.19 12.50
CA THR A 377 -6.89 -24.61 12.84
C THR A 377 -5.80 -24.77 13.90
N SER A 378 -4.76 -23.95 13.90
CA SER A 378 -3.68 -24.00 14.91
C SER A 378 -4.22 -23.81 16.32
N ARG A 379 -5.26 -23.03 16.53
CA ARG A 379 -5.88 -22.80 17.83
C ARG A 379 -6.78 -23.95 18.30
N VAL A 380 -7.39 -24.68 17.36
CA VAL A 380 -8.21 -25.87 17.72
C VAL A 380 -7.34 -27.02 18.22
N ALA A 381 -6.07 -27.08 17.80
CA ALA A 381 -5.13 -28.11 18.22
C ALA A 381 -4.49 -27.83 19.61
N VAL A 382 -4.57 -26.60 20.11
CA VAL A 382 -3.97 -26.18 21.41
C VAL A 382 -5.02 -26.06 22.52
N ALA A 383 -6.30 -26.07 22.19
CA ALA A 383 -7.45 -26.01 23.11
C ALA A 383 -8.06 -27.42 23.36
#